data_b16bdc91f7061964be3a67b943a18e84
#
_entry.id   b16bdc91f7061964be3a67b943a18e84
#
_cell.length_a   1.000
_cell.length_b   1.000
_cell.length_c   1.000
_cell.angle_alpha   90.00
_cell.angle_beta   90.00
_cell.angle_gamma   90.00
#
_symmetry.space_group_name_H-M   'P 1'
#
loop_
_entity.id
_entity.type
_entity.pdbx_description
1 polymer ?
#
loop_
_entity_poly.entity_id
_entity_poly.type
_entity_poly.pdbx_seq_one_letter_code
_entity_poly.pdbx_strand_id
1 'polypeptide(L)'
;MSESSGFSCSDNAVLTDWNVSNNNLKYVYLHSTPMLENYNVSGNPLVELTLFGAGYGTALKTLDASNTALSSLDISGNMSLQSLNVMGCATLTKIFAGTLDVEAINIEKESYTIIETSTIVDAIKDNAFREFLIETYGSNGGITQEEADRVTDLELNADNAAEVKSLAGIEYFRNLKTLKVSGLESLDDTNLAVGNINLTSVDISLVKGLTAIDCNGLQSLTTFSLVVTGAAGTEVGPKRVELDKCPKIESVTVKDCRAIVAVTVTGCTELTSLNLSGSYLEKWESEPNSGKWIYPSINIYTNTKLTDPANFIPAANLVDIWATSAQIEAFQKYFETNYKWTGTWQYFGKNLPR
;
A
#
# COMPACT_ATOMS: atom_id res chain seq x y z
N MET A 1 -20.59 21.86 26.38
CA MET A 1 -19.96 20.70 25.70
C MET A 1 -18.98 21.29 24.73
N SER A 2 -17.66 21.22 25.01
CA SER A 2 -16.65 21.73 24.14
C SER A 2 -16.55 20.78 22.94
N GLU A 3 -16.78 21.30 21.76
CA GLU A 3 -16.54 20.58 20.51
C GLU A 3 -15.10 20.05 20.52
N SER A 4 -14.92 18.78 20.15
CA SER A 4 -13.60 18.17 20.01
C SER A 4 -12.90 18.85 18.83
N SER A 5 -11.89 19.69 19.12
CA SER A 5 -11.10 20.31 18.08
C SER A 5 -10.20 19.27 17.43
N GLY A 6 -10.59 18.81 16.24
CA GLY A 6 -9.81 17.91 15.39
C GLY A 6 -9.45 18.57 14.07
N PHE A 7 -8.31 18.19 13.50
CA PHE A 7 -7.87 18.63 12.17
C PHE A 7 -7.41 17.43 11.36
N SER A 8 -7.73 17.42 10.08
CA SER A 8 -7.34 16.32 9.19
C SER A 8 -6.69 16.82 7.91
N CYS A 9 -5.70 16.08 7.45
CA CYS A 9 -5.13 16.21 6.12
C CYS A 9 -5.21 14.86 5.42
N SER A 10 -5.82 14.83 4.26
CA SER A 10 -5.98 13.61 3.48
C SER A 10 -5.65 13.82 2.01
N ASP A 11 -5.23 12.73 1.35
CA ASP A 11 -5.02 12.66 -0.10
C ASP A 11 -4.04 13.68 -0.67
N ASN A 12 -3.01 14.05 0.12
CA ASN A 12 -1.96 14.94 -0.32
C ASN A 12 -0.66 14.19 -0.56
N ALA A 13 -0.52 13.63 -1.76
CA ALA A 13 0.60 12.78 -2.14
C ALA A 13 1.96 13.51 -2.28
N VAL A 14 1.96 14.84 -2.25
CA VAL A 14 3.18 15.67 -2.41
C VAL A 14 3.55 16.46 -1.18
N LEU A 15 2.79 16.32 -0.09
CA LEU A 15 3.05 17.05 1.15
C LEU A 15 4.31 16.50 1.80
N THR A 16 5.32 17.37 1.97
CA THR A 16 6.59 17.03 2.64
C THR A 16 6.69 17.60 4.05
N ASP A 17 6.02 18.71 4.33
CA ASP A 17 6.11 19.44 5.58
C ASP A 17 4.72 19.80 6.09
N TRP A 18 4.41 19.43 7.33
CA TRP A 18 3.15 19.79 7.95
C TRP A 18 3.34 20.30 9.37
N ASN A 19 2.99 21.57 9.57
CA ASN A 19 3.06 22.22 10.88
C ASN A 19 1.67 22.66 11.32
N VAL A 20 1.17 22.04 12.38
CA VAL A 20 -0.09 22.37 13.05
C VAL A 20 0.13 22.66 14.53
N SER A 21 1.33 23.08 14.91
CA SER A 21 1.68 23.38 16.29
C SER A 21 0.85 24.52 16.90
N ASN A 22 0.64 24.49 18.20
CA ASN A 22 -0.02 25.54 18.99
C ASN A 22 -1.45 25.91 18.52
N ASN A 23 -2.24 24.93 18.10
CA ASN A 23 -3.61 25.14 17.60
C ASN A 23 -4.72 24.60 18.53
N ASN A 24 -4.38 24.23 19.76
CA ASN A 24 -5.32 23.66 20.73
C ASN A 24 -6.09 22.43 20.21
N LEU A 25 -5.44 21.61 19.38
CA LEU A 25 -6.00 20.40 18.77
C LEU A 25 -5.93 19.23 19.76
N LYS A 26 -7.03 18.48 19.88
CA LYS A 26 -7.07 17.22 20.62
C LYS A 26 -6.81 16.01 19.75
N TYR A 27 -7.11 16.13 18.47
CA TYR A 27 -6.94 15.07 17.48
C TYR A 27 -6.38 15.64 16.19
N VAL A 28 -5.46 14.92 15.59
CA VAL A 28 -4.93 15.20 14.25
C VAL A 28 -4.93 13.90 13.46
N TYR A 29 -5.52 13.94 12.28
CA TYR A 29 -5.63 12.77 11.41
C TYR A 29 -4.87 13.00 10.11
N LEU A 30 -3.97 12.07 9.80
CA LEU A 30 -3.29 11.98 8.53
C LEU A 30 -3.85 10.80 7.74
N HIS A 31 -4.02 10.99 6.45
CA HIS A 31 -4.37 9.91 5.55
C HIS A 31 -3.79 10.17 4.15
N SER A 32 -3.17 9.14 3.54
CA SER A 32 -2.62 9.24 2.18
C SER A 32 -1.65 10.43 1.98
N THR A 33 -0.66 10.57 2.87
CA THR A 33 0.41 11.57 2.80
C THR A 33 1.79 10.88 2.76
N PRO A 34 2.10 10.09 1.71
CA PRO A 34 3.25 9.18 1.70
C PRO A 34 4.61 9.89 1.69
N MET A 35 4.65 11.16 1.29
CA MET A 35 5.89 11.95 1.17
C MET A 35 6.15 12.85 2.36
N LEU A 36 5.35 12.75 3.44
CA LEU A 36 5.53 13.61 4.61
C LEU A 36 6.84 13.29 5.33
N GLU A 37 7.76 14.24 5.31
CA GLU A 37 9.09 14.12 5.94
C GLU A 37 9.16 14.84 7.28
N ASN A 38 8.50 16.01 7.41
CA ASN A 38 8.58 16.85 8.59
C ASN A 38 7.19 17.10 9.16
N TYR A 39 6.98 16.67 10.40
CA TYR A 39 5.70 16.80 11.07
C TYR A 39 5.83 17.48 12.42
N ASN A 40 5.15 18.62 12.59
CA ASN A 40 5.12 19.35 13.85
C ASN A 40 3.69 19.47 14.37
N VAL A 41 3.42 18.84 15.52
CA VAL A 41 2.14 18.86 16.24
C VAL A 41 2.30 19.45 17.64
N SER A 42 3.45 20.03 17.95
CA SER A 42 3.81 20.50 19.29
C SER A 42 2.84 21.53 19.86
N GLY A 43 2.76 21.63 21.17
CA GLY A 43 1.94 22.61 21.87
C GLY A 43 0.43 22.41 21.68
N ASN A 44 -0.01 21.22 21.32
CA ASN A 44 -1.41 20.84 21.22
C ASN A 44 -1.77 19.85 22.34
N PRO A 45 -2.95 19.90 22.95
CA PRO A 45 -3.38 18.93 23.97
C PRO A 45 -3.81 17.59 23.33
N LEU A 46 -2.96 17.04 22.43
CA LEU A 46 -3.20 15.77 21.76
C LEU A 46 -3.15 14.63 22.77
N VAL A 47 -4.16 13.79 22.78
CA VAL A 47 -4.24 12.59 23.61
C VAL A 47 -3.86 11.31 22.87
N GLU A 48 -3.88 11.38 21.54
CA GLU A 48 -3.53 10.29 20.61
C GLU A 48 -2.90 10.86 19.36
N LEU A 49 -1.92 10.14 18.81
CA LEU A 49 -1.25 10.46 17.55
C LEU A 49 -0.91 9.18 16.82
N THR A 50 -1.49 9.01 15.65
CA THR A 50 -1.17 7.90 14.74
C THR A 50 -0.21 8.39 13.67
N LEU A 51 0.95 7.72 13.52
CA LEU A 51 2.06 8.16 12.68
C LEU A 51 2.29 7.29 11.44
N PHE A 52 1.62 6.14 11.34
CA PHE A 52 1.79 5.23 10.20
C PHE A 52 0.50 4.46 9.94
N GLY A 53 0.39 3.96 8.73
CA GLY A 53 -0.77 3.22 8.23
C GLY A 53 -0.79 3.26 6.71
N ALA A 54 -1.86 2.81 6.10
CA ALA A 54 -1.99 2.76 4.64
C ALA A 54 -1.72 4.12 4.00
N GLY A 55 -0.57 4.23 3.30
CA GLY A 55 -0.18 5.39 2.50
C GLY A 55 0.33 6.61 3.27
N TYR A 56 0.81 6.47 4.52
CA TYR A 56 1.46 7.58 5.24
C TYR A 56 2.47 7.10 6.29
N GLY A 57 3.34 8.00 6.72
CA GLY A 57 4.29 7.81 7.82
C GLY A 57 5.63 7.19 7.45
N THR A 58 5.77 6.57 6.28
CA THR A 58 7.00 5.85 5.91
C THR A 58 8.17 6.76 5.55
N ALA A 59 7.90 7.96 5.07
CA ALA A 59 8.92 8.96 4.72
C ALA A 59 9.30 9.89 5.89
N LEU A 60 8.64 9.76 7.04
CA LEU A 60 8.79 10.70 8.16
C LEU A 60 10.22 10.68 8.73
N LYS A 61 10.90 11.82 8.66
CA LYS A 61 12.26 12.03 9.15
C LYS A 61 12.30 12.78 10.46
N THR A 62 11.40 13.76 10.64
CA THR A 62 11.36 14.57 11.85
C THR A 62 9.95 14.66 12.41
N LEU A 63 9.81 14.44 13.72
CA LEU A 63 8.57 14.62 14.46
C LEU A 63 8.82 15.52 15.68
N ASP A 64 8.09 16.62 15.74
CA ASP A 64 7.97 17.41 16.97
C ASP A 64 6.55 17.25 17.54
N ALA A 65 6.44 16.48 18.60
CA ALA A 65 5.21 16.26 19.38
C ALA A 65 5.38 16.78 20.83
N SER A 66 6.30 17.73 21.04
CA SER A 66 6.57 18.31 22.35
C SER A 66 5.35 19.06 22.91
N ASN A 67 5.28 19.13 24.25
CA ASN A 67 4.19 19.80 24.96
C ASN A 67 2.78 19.30 24.53
N THR A 68 2.63 18.01 24.35
CA THR A 68 1.34 17.34 24.08
C THR A 68 0.85 16.56 25.31
N ALA A 69 -0.38 16.08 25.28
CA ALA A 69 -0.98 15.26 26.34
C ALA A 69 -0.96 13.75 26.01
N LEU A 70 -0.07 13.31 25.15
CA LEU A 70 0.09 11.91 24.80
C LEU A 70 0.48 11.09 26.04
N SER A 71 -0.11 9.91 26.20
CA SER A 71 0.26 8.94 27.25
C SER A 71 1.19 7.85 26.73
N SER A 72 1.13 7.58 25.43
CA SER A 72 2.04 6.70 24.70
C SER A 72 2.20 7.20 23.28
N LEU A 73 3.27 6.79 22.61
CA LEU A 73 3.54 7.10 21.22
C LEU A 73 4.15 5.88 20.54
N ASP A 74 3.58 5.46 19.42
CA ASP A 74 4.11 4.39 18.59
C ASP A 74 4.81 5.00 17.37
N ILE A 75 6.11 4.74 17.25
CA ILE A 75 6.98 5.16 16.14
C ILE A 75 7.50 3.96 15.35
N SER A 76 7.08 2.74 15.67
CA SER A 76 7.64 1.50 15.13
C SER A 76 7.53 1.38 13.59
N GLY A 77 6.54 2.02 12.99
CA GLY A 77 6.36 2.07 11.53
C GLY A 77 7.11 3.21 10.81
N ASN A 78 7.81 4.09 11.55
CA ASN A 78 8.47 5.27 10.98
C ASN A 78 9.96 4.98 10.70
N MET A 79 10.23 4.08 9.76
CA MET A 79 11.56 3.55 9.47
C MET A 79 12.59 4.58 9.00
N SER A 80 12.14 5.74 8.54
CA SER A 80 13.00 6.85 8.10
C SER A 80 13.28 7.89 9.18
N LEU A 81 12.76 7.69 10.42
CA LEU A 81 12.82 8.68 11.47
C LEU A 81 14.26 8.95 11.93
N GLN A 82 14.64 10.21 11.96
CA GLN A 82 15.99 10.68 12.36
C GLN A 82 15.93 11.56 13.60
N SER A 83 14.81 12.23 13.85
CA SER A 83 14.66 13.12 15.00
C SER A 83 13.23 13.06 15.56
N LEU A 84 13.13 12.93 16.87
CA LEU A 84 11.89 12.93 17.65
C LEU A 84 12.03 13.87 18.85
N ASN A 85 11.15 14.85 18.96
CA ASN A 85 11.03 15.69 20.15
C ASN A 85 9.69 15.46 20.84
N VAL A 86 9.71 14.98 22.08
CA VAL A 86 8.55 14.78 22.96
C VAL A 86 8.77 15.41 24.33
N MET A 87 9.66 16.41 24.44
CA MET A 87 9.87 17.15 25.69
C MET A 87 8.59 17.85 26.13
N GLY A 88 8.37 17.96 27.44
CA GLY A 88 7.19 18.59 28.00
C GLY A 88 5.89 17.78 27.90
N CYS A 89 5.94 16.51 27.46
CA CYS A 89 4.80 15.59 27.45
C CYS A 89 4.66 14.94 28.84
N ALA A 90 4.01 15.64 29.78
CA ALA A 90 3.95 15.23 31.19
C ALA A 90 3.29 13.84 31.43
N THR A 91 2.47 13.39 30.50
CA THR A 91 1.74 12.10 30.56
C THR A 91 2.39 10.97 29.75
N LEU A 92 3.42 11.27 28.93
CA LEU A 92 4.06 10.29 28.06
C LEU A 92 5.01 9.41 28.87
N THR A 93 4.60 8.17 29.12
CA THR A 93 5.38 7.19 29.85
C THR A 93 6.13 6.22 28.93
N LYS A 94 5.61 6.00 27.71
CA LYS A 94 6.14 5.01 26.79
C LYS A 94 6.23 5.52 25.36
N ILE A 95 7.35 5.20 24.70
CA ILE A 95 7.53 5.26 23.26
C ILE A 95 7.77 3.84 22.77
N PHE A 96 6.91 3.37 21.90
CA PHE A 96 7.08 2.06 21.29
C PHE A 96 7.85 2.23 19.97
N ALA A 97 9.07 1.75 19.92
CA ALA A 97 9.98 1.94 18.79
C ALA A 97 10.09 0.70 17.88
N GLY A 98 9.51 -0.43 18.30
CA GLY A 98 9.61 -1.66 17.52
C GLY A 98 11.08 -2.03 17.26
N THR A 99 11.43 -2.23 16.00
CA THR A 99 12.78 -2.62 15.56
C THR A 99 13.67 -1.45 15.15
N LEU A 100 13.24 -0.21 15.39
CA LEU A 100 14.03 0.96 15.07
C LEU A 100 15.35 0.97 15.87
N ASP A 101 16.44 1.36 15.21
CA ASP A 101 17.71 1.68 15.88
C ASP A 101 17.56 3.02 16.59
N VAL A 102 17.17 2.96 17.86
CA VAL A 102 16.91 4.16 18.67
C VAL A 102 18.18 4.96 18.96
N GLU A 103 19.37 4.35 18.86
CA GLU A 103 20.65 5.03 19.03
C GLU A 103 20.98 5.92 17.79
N ALA A 104 20.44 5.57 16.63
CA ALA A 104 20.59 6.37 15.41
C ALA A 104 19.59 7.53 15.33
N ILE A 105 18.59 7.58 16.22
CA ILE A 105 17.56 8.62 16.23
C ILE A 105 17.88 9.64 17.33
N ASN A 106 17.92 10.93 16.99
CA ASN A 106 17.99 11.99 17.98
C ASN A 106 16.65 12.10 18.71
N ILE A 107 16.56 11.55 19.94
CA ILE A 107 15.32 11.54 20.74
C ILE A 107 15.43 12.47 21.94
N GLU A 108 14.66 13.55 21.91
CA GLU A 108 14.49 14.46 23.04
C GLU A 108 13.23 14.08 23.83
N LYS A 109 13.39 13.56 25.04
CA LYS A 109 12.32 13.07 25.90
C LYS A 109 12.58 13.32 27.36
N GLU A 110 11.55 13.22 28.19
CA GLU A 110 11.69 13.24 29.65
C GLU A 110 12.39 11.96 30.17
N SER A 111 13.06 12.07 31.28
CA SER A 111 13.83 10.97 31.88
C SER A 111 12.97 9.77 32.29
N TYR A 112 11.71 10.01 32.64
CA TYR A 112 10.74 8.95 32.99
C TYR A 112 10.10 8.25 31.77
N THR A 113 10.27 8.78 30.58
CA THR A 113 9.73 8.15 29.36
C THR A 113 10.59 6.97 28.96
N ILE A 114 10.00 5.80 28.90
CA ILE A 114 10.68 4.55 28.52
C ILE A 114 10.52 4.32 27.01
N ILE A 115 11.62 3.92 26.36
CA ILE A 115 11.57 3.44 24.97
C ILE A 115 11.53 1.91 25.00
N GLU A 116 10.48 1.35 24.42
CA GLU A 116 10.32 -0.11 24.25
C GLU A 116 10.74 -0.49 22.81
N THR A 117 11.70 -1.39 22.71
CA THR A 117 12.15 -1.96 21.43
C THR A 117 11.76 -3.42 21.33
N SER A 118 11.59 -3.90 20.12
CA SER A 118 11.41 -5.32 19.82
C SER A 118 12.39 -5.76 18.74
N THR A 119 12.62 -7.06 18.65
CA THR A 119 13.39 -7.62 17.54
C THR A 119 12.49 -7.75 16.30
N ILE A 120 13.07 -7.79 15.10
CA ILE A 120 12.31 -8.09 13.87
C ILE A 120 11.57 -9.43 14.04
N VAL A 121 12.21 -10.40 14.66
CA VAL A 121 11.65 -11.74 14.93
C VAL A 121 10.34 -11.67 15.71
N ASP A 122 10.26 -10.79 16.72
CA ASP A 122 9.04 -10.63 17.53
C ASP A 122 7.92 -9.92 16.76
N ALA A 123 8.30 -9.07 15.80
CA ALA A 123 7.37 -8.31 14.97
C ALA A 123 6.72 -9.18 13.89
N ILE A 124 7.44 -10.19 13.35
CA ILE A 124 6.91 -11.10 12.33
C ILE A 124 6.01 -12.15 13.01
N LYS A 125 4.70 -12.03 12.80
CA LYS A 125 3.69 -12.86 13.48
C LYS A 125 3.48 -14.22 12.80
N ASP A 126 3.66 -14.31 11.50
CA ASP A 126 3.59 -15.59 10.78
C ASP A 126 4.85 -16.40 11.06
N ASN A 127 4.69 -17.57 11.70
CA ASN A 127 5.82 -18.41 12.10
C ASN A 127 6.60 -18.95 10.91
N ALA A 128 5.91 -19.38 9.85
CA ALA A 128 6.56 -19.94 8.68
C ALA A 128 7.35 -18.85 7.92
N PHE A 129 6.79 -17.64 7.81
CA PHE A 129 7.51 -16.50 7.23
C PHE A 129 8.73 -16.12 8.06
N ARG A 130 8.57 -16.06 9.38
CA ARG A 130 9.68 -15.78 10.31
C ARG A 130 10.80 -16.81 10.20
N GLU A 131 10.47 -18.09 10.21
CA GLU A 131 11.44 -19.18 10.08
C GLU A 131 12.16 -19.12 8.73
N PHE A 132 11.42 -18.94 7.64
CA PHE A 132 12.00 -18.74 6.31
C PHE A 132 13.01 -17.57 6.28
N LEU A 133 12.67 -16.43 6.87
CA LEU A 133 13.54 -15.25 6.89
C LEU A 133 14.79 -15.48 7.74
N ILE A 134 14.65 -16.13 8.90
CA ILE A 134 15.79 -16.45 9.77
C ILE A 134 16.73 -17.44 9.07
N GLU A 135 16.20 -18.48 8.47
CA GLU A 135 17.00 -19.51 7.81
C GLU A 135 17.72 -18.99 6.56
N THR A 136 17.06 -18.08 5.82
CA THR A 136 17.59 -17.58 4.54
C THR A 136 18.53 -16.40 4.71
N TYR A 137 18.22 -15.47 5.61
CA TYR A 137 18.89 -14.17 5.70
C TYR A 137 19.45 -13.86 7.09
N GLY A 138 19.02 -14.58 8.12
CA GLY A 138 19.40 -14.33 9.49
C GLY A 138 20.67 -15.05 9.95
N SER A 139 21.13 -14.69 11.13
CA SER A 139 22.21 -15.38 11.85
C SER A 139 21.83 -15.60 13.31
N ASN A 140 22.49 -16.57 13.94
CA ASN A 140 22.32 -16.87 15.37
C ASN A 140 20.87 -17.11 15.82
N GLY A 141 20.02 -17.64 14.92
CA GLY A 141 18.61 -17.95 15.23
C GLY A 141 17.68 -16.72 15.24
N GLY A 142 18.12 -15.62 14.65
CA GLY A 142 17.34 -14.39 14.51
C GLY A 142 17.67 -13.66 13.22
N ILE A 143 17.07 -12.50 13.02
CA ILE A 143 17.41 -11.57 11.96
C ILE A 143 17.50 -10.16 12.54
N THR A 144 18.62 -9.51 12.32
CA THR A 144 18.87 -8.12 12.72
C THR A 144 18.37 -7.16 11.64
N GLN A 145 18.20 -5.88 12.01
CA GLN A 145 17.83 -4.86 11.03
C GLN A 145 18.92 -4.70 9.95
N GLU A 146 20.20 -4.84 10.31
CA GLU A 146 21.30 -4.77 9.37
C GLU A 146 21.24 -5.91 8.33
N GLU A 147 20.90 -7.12 8.75
CA GLU A 147 20.69 -8.27 7.86
C GLU A 147 19.47 -8.06 6.96
N ALA A 148 18.35 -7.62 7.52
CA ALA A 148 17.16 -7.29 6.74
C ALA A 148 17.40 -6.18 5.70
N ASP A 149 18.19 -5.16 6.05
CA ASP A 149 18.54 -4.05 5.15
C ASP A 149 19.47 -4.44 3.99
N ARG A 150 20.13 -5.59 4.07
CA ARG A 150 20.93 -6.15 2.95
C ARG A 150 20.08 -6.87 1.92
N VAL A 151 18.84 -7.22 2.26
CA VAL A 151 17.93 -7.94 1.35
C VAL A 151 17.31 -6.95 0.37
N THR A 152 17.66 -7.11 -0.89
CA THR A 152 17.09 -6.33 -2.01
C THR A 152 16.08 -7.11 -2.83
N ASP A 153 16.14 -8.43 -2.75
CA ASP A 153 15.31 -9.34 -3.53
C ASP A 153 14.78 -10.43 -2.59
N LEU A 154 13.47 -10.64 -2.58
CA LEU A 154 12.80 -11.64 -1.78
C LEU A 154 11.99 -12.56 -2.70
N GLU A 155 12.30 -13.86 -2.67
CA GLU A 155 11.61 -14.88 -3.46
C GLU A 155 11.08 -16.00 -2.55
N LEU A 156 9.75 -16.11 -2.52
CA LEU A 156 9.03 -17.16 -1.81
C LEU A 156 8.31 -18.06 -2.81
N ASN A 157 8.44 -19.36 -2.66
CA ASN A 157 7.75 -20.32 -3.50
C ASN A 157 7.31 -21.55 -2.70
N ALA A 158 6.60 -22.46 -3.34
CA ALA A 158 6.08 -23.65 -2.69
C ALA A 158 7.17 -24.60 -2.11
N ASP A 159 8.41 -24.50 -2.58
CA ASP A 159 9.50 -25.35 -2.10
C ASP A 159 10.15 -24.79 -0.82
N ASN A 160 10.15 -23.45 -0.64
CA ASN A 160 10.84 -22.80 0.47
C ASN A 160 9.91 -22.12 1.50
N ALA A 161 8.63 -21.89 1.17
CA ALA A 161 7.73 -21.08 1.98
C ALA A 161 6.25 -21.53 1.90
N ALA A 162 5.96 -22.80 1.65
CA ALA A 162 4.61 -23.33 1.40
C ALA A 162 3.58 -23.00 2.49
N GLU A 163 4.01 -22.96 3.75
CA GLU A 163 3.14 -22.75 4.92
C GLU A 163 2.93 -21.27 5.28
N VAL A 164 3.56 -20.35 4.54
CA VAL A 164 3.44 -18.90 4.79
C VAL A 164 2.02 -18.43 4.45
N LYS A 165 1.38 -17.75 5.40
CA LYS A 165 0.03 -17.20 5.27
C LYS A 165 0.01 -15.68 5.20
N SER A 166 0.99 -15.01 5.81
CA SER A 166 1.08 -13.55 5.82
C SER A 166 2.52 -13.11 5.64
N LEU A 167 2.72 -12.05 4.86
CA LEU A 167 4.01 -11.37 4.72
C LEU A 167 4.15 -10.18 5.66
N ALA A 168 3.29 -10.06 6.69
CA ALA A 168 3.41 -9.02 7.71
C ALA A 168 4.78 -9.11 8.39
N GLY A 169 5.53 -8.02 8.41
CA GLY A 169 6.95 -7.96 8.76
C GLY A 169 7.87 -7.70 7.56
N ILE A 170 7.33 -7.78 6.31
CA ILE A 170 8.08 -7.44 5.09
C ILE A 170 8.50 -5.96 5.09
N GLU A 171 7.78 -5.11 5.80
CA GLU A 171 8.08 -3.68 5.95
C GLU A 171 9.42 -3.39 6.62
N TYR A 172 9.97 -4.35 7.38
CA TYR A 172 11.30 -4.22 8.00
C TYR A 172 12.44 -4.39 7.00
N PHE A 173 12.16 -4.88 5.80
CA PHE A 173 13.13 -5.02 4.70
C PHE A 173 13.19 -3.73 3.88
N ARG A 174 13.76 -2.67 4.48
CA ARG A 174 13.71 -1.28 4.00
C ARG A 174 14.33 -1.06 2.60
N ASN A 175 15.25 -1.92 2.19
CA ASN A 175 15.92 -1.85 0.90
C ASN A 175 15.38 -2.84 -0.13
N LEU A 176 14.26 -3.52 0.18
CA LEU A 176 13.64 -4.47 -0.72
C LEU A 176 13.17 -3.78 -2.01
N LYS A 177 13.62 -4.29 -3.15
CA LYS A 177 13.30 -3.79 -4.50
C LYS A 177 12.43 -4.76 -5.28
N THR A 178 12.65 -6.05 -5.10
CA THR A 178 11.95 -7.09 -5.84
C THR A 178 11.26 -8.05 -4.88
N LEU A 179 9.97 -8.25 -5.09
CA LEU A 179 9.22 -9.31 -4.43
C LEU A 179 8.69 -10.29 -5.47
N LYS A 180 9.04 -11.56 -5.30
CA LYS A 180 8.47 -12.68 -6.05
C LYS A 180 7.79 -13.65 -5.11
N VAL A 181 6.53 -13.99 -5.43
CA VAL A 181 5.74 -14.98 -4.69
C VAL A 181 5.11 -15.96 -5.65
N SER A 182 5.35 -17.25 -5.48
CA SER A 182 4.84 -18.26 -6.40
C SER A 182 4.39 -19.54 -5.66
N GLY A 183 3.17 -19.98 -5.96
CA GLY A 183 2.67 -21.28 -5.47
C GLY A 183 2.31 -21.32 -3.99
N LEU A 184 2.21 -20.20 -3.30
CA LEU A 184 1.81 -20.14 -1.90
C LEU A 184 0.27 -20.18 -1.79
N GLU A 185 -0.29 -21.38 -1.72
CA GLU A 185 -1.75 -21.58 -1.70
C GLU A 185 -2.41 -21.05 -0.42
N SER A 186 -1.68 -21.02 0.69
CA SER A 186 -2.16 -20.57 2.01
C SER A 186 -1.97 -19.08 2.26
N LEU A 187 -1.30 -18.36 1.36
CA LEU A 187 -1.06 -16.92 1.53
C LEU A 187 -2.37 -16.15 1.45
N ASP A 188 -2.72 -15.41 2.49
CA ASP A 188 -3.94 -14.59 2.59
C ASP A 188 -3.66 -13.09 2.72
N ASP A 189 -2.41 -12.70 3.02
CA ASP A 189 -1.99 -11.30 3.17
C ASP A 189 -0.58 -11.08 2.65
N THR A 190 -0.39 -10.04 1.84
CA THR A 190 0.91 -9.61 1.30
C THR A 190 1.54 -8.44 2.04
N ASN A 191 0.74 -7.67 2.79
CA ASN A 191 1.16 -6.50 3.57
C ASN A 191 2.06 -5.49 2.80
N LEU A 192 1.84 -5.31 1.49
CA LEU A 192 2.74 -4.53 0.63
C LEU A 192 2.59 -3.02 0.76
N ALA A 193 1.42 -2.53 1.18
CA ALA A 193 1.17 -1.09 1.31
C ALA A 193 1.92 -0.44 2.49
N VAL A 194 2.45 -1.24 3.42
CA VAL A 194 3.09 -0.75 4.63
C VAL A 194 4.62 -0.80 4.46
N GLY A 195 5.27 0.37 4.49
CA GLY A 195 6.73 0.49 4.62
C GLY A 195 7.57 0.20 3.37
N ASN A 196 7.01 -0.41 2.32
CA ASN A 196 7.78 -0.91 1.17
C ASN A 196 7.97 0.13 0.05
N ILE A 197 8.32 1.35 0.39
CA ILE A 197 8.45 2.48 -0.56
C ILE A 197 9.52 2.28 -1.64
N ASN A 198 10.47 1.39 -1.41
CA ASN A 198 11.57 1.09 -2.34
C ASN A 198 11.27 -0.03 -3.33
N LEU A 199 10.14 -0.73 -3.18
CA LEU A 199 9.74 -1.76 -4.12
C LEU A 199 9.60 -1.20 -5.53
N THR A 200 10.32 -1.82 -6.46
CA THR A 200 10.30 -1.50 -7.89
C THR A 200 9.57 -2.56 -8.71
N SER A 201 9.55 -3.80 -8.22
CA SER A 201 8.91 -4.92 -8.92
C SER A 201 8.18 -5.84 -7.94
N VAL A 202 6.95 -6.18 -8.27
CA VAL A 202 6.12 -7.18 -7.57
C VAL A 202 5.64 -8.20 -8.60
N ASP A 203 5.97 -9.48 -8.40
CA ASP A 203 5.52 -10.59 -9.23
C ASP A 203 4.90 -11.69 -8.34
N ILE A 204 3.59 -11.88 -8.49
CA ILE A 204 2.82 -12.84 -7.69
C ILE A 204 2.15 -13.82 -8.64
N SER A 205 2.35 -15.11 -8.41
CA SER A 205 1.75 -16.15 -9.23
C SER A 205 1.30 -17.35 -8.42
N LEU A 206 0.30 -18.06 -8.94
CA LEU A 206 -0.21 -19.32 -8.38
C LEU A 206 -0.61 -19.22 -6.90
N VAL A 207 -1.19 -18.10 -6.50
CA VAL A 207 -1.73 -17.87 -5.15
C VAL A 207 -3.25 -18.01 -5.18
N LYS A 208 -3.83 -18.72 -4.21
CA LYS A 208 -5.28 -18.98 -4.14
C LYS A 208 -5.94 -18.32 -2.92
N GLY A 209 -5.19 -18.19 -1.83
CA GLY A 209 -5.70 -17.67 -0.55
C GLY A 209 -5.90 -16.17 -0.50
N LEU A 210 -5.18 -15.40 -1.33
CA LEU A 210 -5.24 -13.94 -1.31
C LEU A 210 -6.65 -13.41 -1.59
N THR A 211 -7.14 -12.56 -0.71
CA THR A 211 -8.44 -11.90 -0.85
C THR A 211 -8.31 -10.50 -1.46
N ALA A 212 -7.19 -9.82 -1.21
CA ALA A 212 -6.87 -8.53 -1.78
C ALA A 212 -5.34 -8.36 -1.91
N ILE A 213 -4.92 -7.51 -2.83
CA ILE A 213 -3.54 -7.02 -2.92
C ILE A 213 -3.61 -5.50 -2.93
N ASP A 214 -3.04 -4.88 -1.91
CA ASP A 214 -2.93 -3.43 -1.78
C ASP A 214 -1.48 -3.01 -1.98
N CYS A 215 -1.23 -2.29 -3.08
CA CYS A 215 0.04 -1.67 -3.43
C CYS A 215 -0.10 -0.15 -3.55
N ASN A 216 -1.14 0.44 -2.96
CA ASN A 216 -1.40 1.86 -3.07
C ASN A 216 -0.23 2.70 -2.56
N GLY A 217 0.12 3.73 -3.32
CA GLY A 217 1.14 4.69 -2.91
C GLY A 217 2.58 4.21 -2.98
N LEU A 218 2.89 3.05 -3.57
CA LEU A 218 4.26 2.57 -3.76
C LEU A 218 4.99 3.46 -4.79
N GLN A 219 5.75 4.43 -4.29
CA GLN A 219 6.34 5.52 -5.07
C GLN A 219 7.44 5.06 -6.05
N SER A 220 8.05 3.90 -5.82
CA SER A 220 9.13 3.36 -6.63
C SER A 220 8.70 2.23 -7.55
N LEU A 221 7.47 1.73 -7.42
CA LEU A 221 6.98 0.58 -8.17
C LEU A 221 6.90 0.90 -9.67
N THR A 222 7.60 0.12 -10.48
CA THR A 222 7.61 0.24 -11.96
C THR A 222 6.83 -0.90 -12.62
N THR A 223 6.85 -2.10 -12.02
CA THR A 223 6.18 -3.27 -12.58
C THR A 223 5.38 -4.01 -11.53
N PHE A 224 4.15 -4.38 -11.89
CA PHE A 224 3.29 -5.26 -11.09
C PHE A 224 2.75 -6.39 -11.98
N SER A 225 2.93 -7.62 -11.50
CA SER A 225 2.42 -8.82 -12.17
C SER A 225 1.68 -9.71 -11.17
N LEU A 226 0.45 -10.05 -11.51
CA LEU A 226 -0.34 -11.09 -10.84
C LEU A 226 -0.83 -12.06 -11.90
N VAL A 227 -0.43 -13.33 -11.80
CA VAL A 227 -0.90 -14.40 -12.70
C VAL A 227 -1.48 -15.54 -11.88
N VAL A 228 -2.80 -15.72 -11.96
CA VAL A 228 -3.52 -16.74 -11.21
C VAL A 228 -4.05 -17.78 -12.17
N THR A 229 -3.45 -18.96 -12.17
CA THR A 229 -3.95 -20.08 -12.97
C THR A 229 -4.87 -20.95 -12.15
N GLY A 230 -6.11 -21.13 -12.61
CA GLY A 230 -7.11 -22.01 -12.01
C GLY A 230 -7.83 -22.84 -13.06
N ALA A 231 -8.42 -23.95 -12.67
CA ALA A 231 -9.30 -24.71 -13.56
C ALA A 231 -10.49 -23.84 -13.99
N ALA A 232 -10.96 -24.00 -15.21
CA ALA A 232 -12.12 -23.27 -15.69
C ALA A 232 -13.32 -23.49 -14.75
N GLY A 233 -13.93 -22.40 -14.26
CA GLY A 233 -15.08 -22.46 -13.37
C GLY A 233 -14.77 -22.40 -11.87
N THR A 234 -13.48 -22.28 -11.46
CA THR A 234 -13.12 -22.01 -10.07
C THR A 234 -12.85 -20.52 -9.88
N GLU A 235 -13.47 -19.94 -8.85
CA GLU A 235 -13.12 -18.60 -8.38
C GLU A 235 -11.78 -18.70 -7.62
N VAL A 236 -10.72 -18.19 -8.23
CA VAL A 236 -9.38 -18.22 -7.63
C VAL A 236 -8.71 -16.85 -7.76
N GLY A 237 -7.92 -16.50 -6.76
CA GLY A 237 -7.17 -15.26 -6.67
C GLY A 237 -7.89 -14.15 -5.91
N PRO A 238 -7.23 -12.99 -5.77
CA PRO A 238 -7.77 -11.88 -5.01
C PRO A 238 -9.00 -11.27 -5.67
N LYS A 239 -9.90 -10.76 -4.84
CA LYS A 239 -11.07 -9.99 -5.28
C LYS A 239 -10.72 -8.55 -5.63
N ARG A 240 -9.61 -8.03 -5.09
CA ARG A 240 -9.16 -6.65 -5.32
C ARG A 240 -7.66 -6.60 -5.57
N VAL A 241 -7.27 -5.77 -6.53
CA VAL A 241 -5.89 -5.35 -6.79
C VAL A 241 -5.89 -3.83 -6.85
N GLU A 242 -5.22 -3.21 -5.89
CA GLU A 242 -5.23 -1.76 -5.71
C GLU A 242 -3.81 -1.21 -5.92
N LEU A 243 -3.65 -0.35 -6.92
CA LEU A 243 -2.39 0.23 -7.38
C LEU A 243 -2.51 1.75 -7.51
N ASP A 244 -3.46 2.36 -6.79
CA ASP A 244 -3.68 3.80 -6.90
C ASP A 244 -2.47 4.60 -6.39
N LYS A 245 -2.19 5.71 -7.05
CA LYS A 245 -1.08 6.63 -6.70
C LYS A 245 0.31 5.96 -6.72
N CYS A 246 0.53 5.03 -7.66
CA CYS A 246 1.85 4.48 -7.98
C CYS A 246 2.43 5.22 -9.20
N PRO A 247 3.05 6.41 -9.02
CA PRO A 247 3.34 7.34 -10.11
C PRO A 247 4.36 6.83 -11.12
N LYS A 248 5.24 5.91 -10.72
CA LYS A 248 6.30 5.36 -11.57
C LYS A 248 5.93 4.05 -12.26
N ILE A 249 4.73 3.51 -11.98
CA ILE A 249 4.36 2.22 -12.56
C ILE A 249 4.19 2.34 -14.07
N GLU A 250 4.90 1.50 -14.80
CA GLU A 250 4.91 1.45 -16.27
C GLU A 250 4.08 0.29 -16.82
N SER A 251 4.05 -0.82 -16.09
CA SER A 251 3.36 -2.03 -16.52
C SER A 251 2.57 -2.69 -15.39
N VAL A 252 1.32 -3.00 -15.68
CA VAL A 252 0.42 -3.76 -14.80
C VAL A 252 -0.13 -4.97 -15.54
N THR A 253 0.06 -6.16 -14.95
CA THR A 253 -0.54 -7.41 -15.42
C THR A 253 -1.37 -8.02 -14.29
N VAL A 254 -2.67 -8.27 -14.57
CA VAL A 254 -3.57 -9.05 -13.72
C VAL A 254 -4.22 -10.10 -14.61
N LYS A 255 -3.63 -11.27 -14.67
CA LYS A 255 -3.95 -12.27 -15.67
C LYS A 255 -4.55 -13.54 -15.06
N ASP A 256 -5.54 -14.11 -15.76
CA ASP A 256 -6.22 -15.37 -15.41
C ASP A 256 -6.83 -15.37 -13.98
N CYS A 257 -7.15 -14.19 -13.46
CA CYS A 257 -7.77 -13.99 -12.16
C CYS A 257 -9.30 -13.98 -12.31
N ARG A 258 -9.97 -15.02 -11.86
CA ARG A 258 -11.41 -15.22 -12.09
C ARG A 258 -12.32 -14.77 -10.95
N ALA A 259 -11.74 -14.43 -9.80
CA ALA A 259 -12.48 -13.93 -8.63
C ALA A 259 -12.44 -12.40 -8.51
N ILE A 260 -11.83 -11.69 -9.46
CA ILE A 260 -11.54 -10.28 -9.29
C ILE A 260 -12.82 -9.43 -9.44
N VAL A 261 -13.00 -8.50 -8.50
CA VAL A 261 -14.11 -7.54 -8.48
C VAL A 261 -13.61 -6.17 -8.94
N ALA A 262 -12.40 -5.79 -8.52
CA ALA A 262 -11.83 -4.49 -8.86
C ALA A 262 -10.32 -4.56 -9.12
N VAL A 263 -9.88 -3.81 -10.14
CA VAL A 263 -8.49 -3.43 -10.37
C VAL A 263 -8.47 -1.90 -10.43
N THR A 264 -7.70 -1.26 -9.55
CA THR A 264 -7.55 0.19 -9.55
C THR A 264 -6.13 0.60 -9.94
N VAL A 265 -6.02 1.58 -10.81
CA VAL A 265 -4.74 2.10 -11.33
C VAL A 265 -4.76 3.64 -11.41
N THR A 266 -5.56 4.29 -10.58
CA THR A 266 -5.75 5.74 -10.61
C THR A 266 -4.48 6.46 -10.15
N GLY A 267 -4.05 7.49 -10.89
CA GLY A 267 -2.85 8.25 -10.54
C GLY A 267 -1.53 7.57 -10.92
N CYS A 268 -1.58 6.52 -11.75
CA CYS A 268 -0.41 5.83 -12.30
C CYS A 268 0.04 6.53 -13.59
N THR A 269 0.69 7.69 -13.47
CA THR A 269 0.94 8.61 -14.59
C THR A 269 1.95 8.09 -15.62
N GLU A 270 2.80 7.15 -15.25
CA GLU A 270 3.78 6.52 -16.15
C GLU A 270 3.26 5.24 -16.82
N LEU A 271 2.03 4.79 -16.51
CA LEU A 271 1.48 3.54 -17.03
C LEU A 271 1.38 3.55 -18.55
N THR A 272 2.05 2.61 -19.20
CA THR A 272 2.05 2.41 -20.65
C THR A 272 1.48 1.07 -21.07
N SER A 273 1.38 0.09 -20.14
CA SER A 273 0.87 -1.25 -20.42
C SER A 273 -0.05 -1.75 -19.32
N LEU A 274 -1.23 -2.22 -19.72
CA LEU A 274 -2.25 -2.80 -18.84
C LEU A 274 -2.78 -4.10 -19.44
N ASN A 275 -2.55 -5.24 -18.79
CA ASN A 275 -2.96 -6.55 -19.25
C ASN A 275 -3.89 -7.23 -18.25
N LEU A 276 -5.17 -7.38 -18.60
CA LEU A 276 -6.20 -8.05 -17.80
C LEU A 276 -6.66 -9.37 -18.47
N SER A 277 -5.88 -9.92 -19.38
CA SER A 277 -6.26 -11.09 -20.18
C SER A 277 -6.59 -12.32 -19.31
N GLY A 278 -7.63 -13.04 -19.67
CA GLY A 278 -8.08 -14.24 -18.95
C GLY A 278 -8.75 -13.94 -17.60
N SER A 279 -8.69 -12.71 -17.12
CA SER A 279 -9.37 -12.30 -15.90
C SER A 279 -10.86 -12.07 -16.14
N TYR A 280 -11.65 -12.25 -15.09
CA TYR A 280 -13.09 -12.05 -15.08
C TYR A 280 -13.48 -11.15 -13.91
N LEU A 281 -13.92 -9.92 -14.23
CA LEU A 281 -14.36 -8.95 -13.24
C LEU A 281 -15.84 -9.21 -12.92
N GLU A 282 -16.13 -9.50 -11.66
CA GLU A 282 -17.50 -9.75 -11.22
C GLU A 282 -18.26 -8.45 -10.93
N LYS A 283 -19.57 -8.46 -11.15
CA LYS A 283 -20.44 -7.42 -10.61
C LYS A 283 -20.68 -7.66 -9.13
N TRP A 284 -20.81 -6.61 -8.36
CA TRP A 284 -21.07 -6.71 -6.93
C TRP A 284 -22.15 -5.73 -6.46
N GLU A 285 -22.83 -6.03 -5.37
CA GLU A 285 -23.78 -5.10 -4.77
C GLU A 285 -23.04 -4.04 -3.93
N SER A 286 -23.39 -2.76 -4.11
CA SER A 286 -22.80 -1.66 -3.36
C SER A 286 -23.05 -1.75 -1.86
N GLU A 287 -24.20 -2.34 -1.48
CA GLU A 287 -24.59 -2.66 -0.12
C GLU A 287 -25.34 -4.01 -0.12
N PRO A 288 -25.16 -4.86 0.91
CA PRO A 288 -25.86 -6.15 0.98
C PRO A 288 -27.38 -5.98 0.83
N ASN A 289 -27.97 -6.71 -0.11
CA ASN A 289 -29.40 -6.72 -0.41
C ASN A 289 -29.98 -5.36 -0.86
N SER A 290 -29.16 -4.44 -1.37
CA SER A 290 -29.62 -3.14 -1.87
C SER A 290 -30.25 -3.22 -3.27
N GLY A 291 -29.98 -4.28 -4.01
CA GLY A 291 -30.32 -4.40 -5.43
C GLY A 291 -29.53 -3.45 -6.34
N LYS A 292 -28.59 -2.69 -5.77
CA LYS A 292 -27.77 -1.72 -6.50
C LYS A 292 -26.44 -2.36 -6.89
N TRP A 293 -26.34 -2.75 -8.15
CA TRP A 293 -25.18 -3.43 -8.70
C TRP A 293 -24.12 -2.45 -9.22
N ILE A 294 -22.85 -2.74 -8.92
CA ILE A 294 -21.70 -2.13 -9.56
C ILE A 294 -21.19 -3.13 -10.60
N TYR A 295 -21.11 -2.66 -11.84
CA TYR A 295 -20.67 -3.47 -12.96
C TYR A 295 -19.16 -3.36 -13.16
N PRO A 296 -18.53 -4.37 -13.78
CA PRO A 296 -17.11 -4.38 -14.10
C PRO A 296 -16.69 -3.13 -14.87
N SER A 297 -15.88 -2.30 -14.24
CA SER A 297 -15.38 -1.07 -14.84
C SER A 297 -13.90 -0.85 -14.50
N ILE A 298 -13.21 -0.11 -15.34
CA ILE A 298 -11.84 0.34 -15.07
C ILE A 298 -11.68 1.81 -15.41
N ASN A 299 -10.90 2.48 -14.62
CA ASN A 299 -10.63 3.90 -14.78
C ASN A 299 -9.18 4.11 -15.23
N ILE A 300 -9.01 4.58 -16.45
CA ILE A 300 -7.70 4.85 -17.05
C ILE A 300 -7.47 6.32 -17.41
N TYR A 301 -8.41 7.21 -17.10
CA TYR A 301 -8.32 8.63 -17.53
C TYR A 301 -7.12 9.36 -16.95
N THR A 302 -6.59 8.96 -15.79
CA THR A 302 -5.39 9.53 -15.19
C THR A 302 -4.09 8.96 -15.76
N ASN A 303 -4.18 7.85 -16.52
CA ASN A 303 -3.05 7.13 -17.08
C ASN A 303 -2.72 7.67 -18.47
N THR A 304 -2.26 8.92 -18.56
CA THR A 304 -2.13 9.68 -19.82
C THR A 304 -1.09 9.11 -20.79
N LYS A 305 -0.18 8.26 -20.35
CA LYS A 305 0.80 7.57 -21.19
C LYS A 305 0.31 6.25 -21.76
N LEU A 306 -0.83 5.73 -21.28
CA LEU A 306 -1.49 4.57 -21.87
C LEU A 306 -2.26 5.01 -23.12
N THR A 307 -1.57 5.05 -24.24
CA THR A 307 -2.07 5.59 -25.53
C THR A 307 -2.06 4.57 -26.66
N ASP A 308 -1.24 3.52 -26.58
CA ASP A 308 -1.21 2.46 -27.58
C ASP A 308 -2.27 1.39 -27.23
N PRO A 309 -3.29 1.20 -28.09
CA PRO A 309 -4.36 0.24 -27.84
C PRO A 309 -3.87 -1.22 -27.80
N ALA A 310 -2.72 -1.55 -28.38
CA ALA A 310 -2.14 -2.88 -28.29
C ALA A 310 -1.61 -3.20 -26.87
N ASN A 311 -1.33 -2.18 -26.09
CA ASN A 311 -0.80 -2.29 -24.73
C ASN A 311 -1.91 -2.31 -23.65
N PHE A 312 -3.19 -2.21 -24.06
CA PHE A 312 -4.30 -2.42 -23.14
C PHE A 312 -5.10 -3.67 -23.56
N ILE A 313 -4.94 -4.76 -22.82
CA ILE A 313 -5.66 -6.01 -23.03
C ILE A 313 -6.76 -6.09 -21.96
N PRO A 314 -8.05 -5.91 -22.33
CA PRO A 314 -9.14 -5.88 -21.35
C PRO A 314 -9.48 -7.27 -20.82
N ALA A 315 -10.12 -7.31 -19.65
CA ALA A 315 -10.81 -8.50 -19.17
C ALA A 315 -12.00 -8.83 -20.09
N ALA A 316 -12.33 -10.11 -20.21
CA ALA A 316 -13.35 -10.57 -21.18
C ALA A 316 -14.75 -10.00 -20.95
N ASN A 317 -15.11 -9.67 -19.72
CA ASN A 317 -16.42 -9.17 -19.33
C ASN A 317 -16.42 -7.73 -18.83
N LEU A 318 -15.39 -6.97 -19.16
CA LEU A 318 -15.31 -5.54 -18.80
C LEU A 318 -16.47 -4.78 -19.49
N VAL A 319 -17.26 -4.03 -18.70
CA VAL A 319 -18.46 -3.33 -19.16
C VAL A 319 -18.17 -1.86 -19.45
N ASP A 320 -17.51 -1.17 -18.54
CA ASP A 320 -17.26 0.26 -18.67
C ASP A 320 -15.76 0.57 -18.60
N ILE A 321 -15.30 1.49 -19.46
CA ILE A 321 -13.94 2.05 -19.41
C ILE A 321 -14.05 3.56 -19.30
N TRP A 322 -13.54 4.11 -18.19
CA TRP A 322 -13.45 5.55 -17.97
C TRP A 322 -12.13 6.08 -18.52
N ALA A 323 -12.20 6.92 -19.54
CA ALA A 323 -11.05 7.36 -20.29
C ALA A 323 -11.16 8.83 -20.72
N THR A 324 -10.06 9.41 -21.17
CA THR A 324 -10.04 10.71 -21.85
C THR A 324 -10.55 10.58 -23.29
N SER A 325 -10.94 11.71 -23.92
CA SER A 325 -11.34 11.69 -25.33
C SER A 325 -10.24 11.12 -26.24
N ALA A 326 -8.99 11.46 -25.98
CA ALA A 326 -7.87 10.99 -26.79
C ALA A 326 -7.66 9.47 -26.66
N GLN A 327 -7.85 8.92 -25.46
CA GLN A 327 -7.78 7.49 -25.23
C GLN A 327 -8.96 6.77 -25.92
N ILE A 328 -10.17 7.31 -25.84
CA ILE A 328 -11.34 6.74 -26.51
C ILE A 328 -11.10 6.71 -28.03
N GLU A 329 -10.66 7.80 -28.61
CA GLU A 329 -10.35 7.89 -30.05
C GLU A 329 -9.30 6.85 -30.47
N ALA A 330 -8.26 6.64 -29.64
CA ALA A 330 -7.21 5.68 -29.93
C ALA A 330 -7.68 4.21 -29.79
N PHE A 331 -8.52 3.91 -28.78
CA PHE A 331 -8.80 2.53 -28.36
C PHE A 331 -10.08 1.95 -28.94
N GLN A 332 -11.12 2.76 -29.19
CA GLN A 332 -12.44 2.27 -29.52
C GLN A 332 -12.44 1.32 -30.72
N LYS A 333 -11.94 1.76 -31.87
CA LYS A 333 -11.91 0.95 -33.07
C LYS A 333 -11.06 -0.31 -32.91
N TYR A 334 -9.96 -0.21 -32.19
CA TYR A 334 -9.07 -1.35 -31.93
C TYR A 334 -9.77 -2.40 -31.07
N PHE A 335 -10.48 -2.00 -30.03
CA PHE A 335 -11.21 -2.90 -29.13
C PHE A 335 -12.39 -3.58 -29.83
N GLU A 336 -13.16 -2.83 -30.62
CA GLU A 336 -14.25 -3.40 -31.45
C GLU A 336 -13.71 -4.47 -32.41
N THR A 337 -12.55 -4.21 -33.03
CA THR A 337 -11.97 -5.10 -34.04
C THR A 337 -11.31 -6.33 -33.43
N ASN A 338 -10.43 -6.13 -32.42
CA ASN A 338 -9.54 -7.18 -31.92
C ASN A 338 -10.14 -7.99 -30.78
N TYR A 339 -10.95 -7.36 -29.92
CA TYR A 339 -11.56 -8.02 -28.77
C TYR A 339 -13.05 -8.20 -28.92
N LYS A 340 -13.69 -7.70 -30.00
CA LYS A 340 -15.15 -7.65 -30.18
C LYS A 340 -15.86 -7.10 -28.96
N TRP A 341 -15.22 -6.15 -28.31
CA TRP A 341 -15.72 -5.55 -27.08
C TRP A 341 -16.91 -4.64 -27.38
N THR A 342 -18.01 -4.84 -26.67
CA THR A 342 -19.30 -4.14 -26.86
C THR A 342 -19.68 -3.30 -25.63
N GLY A 343 -18.75 -3.05 -24.72
CA GLY A 343 -18.98 -2.23 -23.53
C GLY A 343 -19.08 -0.73 -23.83
N THR A 344 -19.18 0.06 -22.79
CA THR A 344 -19.39 1.50 -22.86
C THR A 344 -18.11 2.27 -22.53
N TRP A 345 -17.77 3.22 -23.38
CA TRP A 345 -16.75 4.22 -23.06
C TRP A 345 -17.38 5.35 -22.26
N GLN A 346 -16.86 5.60 -21.07
CA GLN A 346 -17.26 6.70 -20.21
C GLN A 346 -16.25 7.84 -20.35
N TYR A 347 -16.77 9.03 -20.64
CA TYR A 347 -15.93 10.20 -20.85
C TYR A 347 -15.71 10.99 -19.56
N PHE A 348 -14.45 11.21 -19.19
CA PHE A 348 -14.09 12.08 -18.07
C PHE A 348 -13.62 13.45 -18.59
N GLY A 349 -14.46 14.49 -18.49
CA GLY A 349 -14.04 15.84 -18.93
C GLY A 349 -15.10 16.87 -19.25
N LYS A 350 -16.36 16.53 -19.37
CA LYS A 350 -17.47 17.50 -19.42
C LYS A 350 -18.74 16.88 -18.87
N ASN A 351 -19.21 17.47 -17.74
CA ASN A 351 -20.55 17.30 -17.20
C ASN A 351 -21.21 15.93 -17.50
N LEU A 352 -20.90 14.94 -16.66
CA LEU A 352 -21.78 13.78 -16.56
C LEU A 352 -23.18 14.29 -16.21
N PRO A 353 -24.24 13.92 -16.91
CA PRO A 353 -25.57 14.05 -16.36
C PRO A 353 -25.61 13.25 -15.06
N ARG A 354 -26.00 13.92 -13.99
CA ARG A 354 -26.19 13.35 -12.66
C ARG A 354 -27.28 12.30 -12.65
#